data_67ea81382dc145a2d3749083b08347f1
#
_entry.id   67ea81382dc145a2d3749083b08347f1
#
_cell.length_a   1.000
_cell.length_b   1.000
_cell.length_c   1.000
_cell.angle_alpha   90.00
_cell.angle_beta   90.00
_cell.angle_gamma   90.00
#
_symmetry.space_group_name_H-M   'P 1'
#
loop_
_entity.id
_entity.type
_entity.pdbx_description
1 polymer ?
#
loop_
_entity_poly.entity_id
_entity_poly.type
_entity_poly.pdbx_seq_one_letter_code
_entity_poly.pdbx_strand_id
1 'polypeptide(L)'
;LLRELNQNILLPSCQQFVKDYLDTICHLYSDEEVWYRFSELTNAEANSLDGTKEYFDERHPLFGYRGIRRLLACPDEFQAETNVVTEVFQTNLNLSVIFPFVNDAEQLKQAITVLRQYDFTGKVGTMIELPSAYFDLDRILETGISKIIVGMNDLTSFVFATVRNSQWHDMESPIMLDMLRQMQDKARMKKIDFAVAGYLNTSFIQKMNQMGIECILH
;
A
#
# COMPACT_ATOMS: atom_id res chain seq x y z
N LEU A 1 -6.88 5.01 -8.88
CA LEU A 1 -7.03 6.40 -9.34
C LEU A 1 -6.37 6.62 -10.70
N LEU A 2 -5.04 6.40 -10.85
CA LEU A 2 -4.31 6.62 -12.13
C LEU A 2 -4.89 5.78 -13.29
N ARG A 3 -5.29 4.54 -13.05
CA ARG A 3 -5.94 3.69 -14.07
C ARG A 3 -7.29 4.23 -14.52
N GLU A 4 -8.10 4.76 -13.62
CA GLU A 4 -9.41 5.34 -13.94
C GLU A 4 -9.26 6.60 -14.78
N LEU A 5 -8.22 7.38 -14.54
CA LEU A 5 -7.86 8.55 -15.32
C LEU A 5 -7.22 8.20 -16.68
N ASN A 6 -6.71 6.98 -16.84
CA ASN A 6 -5.87 6.57 -17.96
C ASN A 6 -4.66 7.49 -18.19
N GLN A 7 -4.11 8.07 -17.13
CA GLN A 7 -3.01 9.04 -17.19
C GLN A 7 -1.88 8.68 -16.22
N ASN A 8 -0.64 8.88 -16.64
CA ASN A 8 0.53 8.77 -15.77
C ASN A 8 0.65 9.99 -14.88
N ILE A 9 1.16 9.80 -13.68
CA ILE A 9 1.40 10.88 -12.70
C ILE A 9 2.39 11.94 -13.18
N LEU A 10 3.18 11.67 -14.21
CA LEU A 10 4.08 12.64 -14.84
C LEU A 10 3.32 13.75 -15.60
N LEU A 11 2.05 13.54 -15.95
CA LEU A 11 1.24 14.56 -16.62
C LEU A 11 0.73 15.59 -15.61
N PRO A 12 0.89 16.91 -15.88
CA PRO A 12 0.41 17.94 -14.98
C PRO A 12 -1.11 17.88 -14.70
N SER A 13 -1.90 17.46 -15.71
CA SER A 13 -3.34 17.23 -15.54
C SER A 13 -3.66 16.14 -14.54
N CYS A 14 -2.89 15.05 -14.55
CA CYS A 14 -3.02 13.97 -13.59
C CYS A 14 -2.62 14.41 -12.19
N GLN A 15 -1.49 15.12 -12.05
CA GLN A 15 -1.05 15.67 -10.76
C GLN A 15 -2.11 16.59 -10.15
N GLN A 16 -2.66 17.51 -10.94
CA GLN A 16 -3.70 18.43 -10.47
C GLN A 16 -4.96 17.66 -10.04
N PHE A 17 -5.39 16.67 -10.80
CA PHE A 17 -6.55 15.86 -10.43
C PHE A 17 -6.33 15.10 -9.12
N VAL A 18 -5.16 14.45 -8.95
CA VAL A 18 -4.84 13.72 -7.71
C VAL A 18 -4.81 14.68 -6.52
N LYS A 19 -4.25 15.87 -6.71
CA LYS A 19 -4.21 16.93 -5.69
C LYS A 19 -5.62 17.35 -5.27
N ASP A 20 -6.48 17.72 -6.22
CA ASP A 20 -7.85 18.18 -5.96
C ASP A 20 -8.69 17.08 -5.30
N TYR A 21 -8.51 15.84 -5.74
CA TYR A 21 -9.17 14.67 -5.16
C TYR A 21 -8.77 14.46 -3.70
N LEU A 22 -7.46 14.45 -3.41
CA LEU A 22 -6.95 14.25 -2.05
C LEU A 22 -7.36 15.39 -1.13
N ASP A 23 -7.24 16.64 -1.60
CA ASP A 23 -7.66 17.81 -0.84
C ASP A 23 -9.16 17.72 -0.48
N THR A 24 -10.00 17.36 -1.43
CA THR A 24 -11.43 17.15 -1.21
C THR A 24 -11.69 16.07 -0.15
N ILE A 25 -11.03 14.91 -0.25
CA ILE A 25 -11.22 13.83 0.72
C ILE A 25 -10.73 14.25 2.11
N CYS A 26 -9.58 14.89 2.22
CA CYS A 26 -9.06 15.37 3.50
C CYS A 26 -10.01 16.38 4.17
N HIS A 27 -10.64 17.27 3.41
CA HIS A 27 -11.64 18.20 3.94
C HIS A 27 -12.94 17.50 4.36
N LEU A 28 -13.42 16.54 3.58
CA LEU A 28 -14.63 15.76 3.91
C LEU A 28 -14.46 14.94 5.19
N TYR A 29 -13.26 14.48 5.48
CA TYR A 29 -12.89 13.67 6.65
C TYR A 29 -11.94 14.42 7.57
N SER A 30 -12.19 15.71 7.82
CA SER A 30 -11.28 16.59 8.58
C SER A 30 -10.96 16.09 9.99
N ASP A 31 -11.89 15.36 10.62
CA ASP A 31 -11.76 14.82 11.97
C ASP A 31 -11.18 13.38 12.00
N GLU A 32 -10.89 12.82 10.82
CA GLU A 32 -10.43 11.45 10.64
C GLU A 32 -9.07 11.40 9.92
N GLU A 33 -8.32 10.32 10.09
CA GLU A 33 -7.10 10.09 9.32
C GLU A 33 -7.43 9.63 7.91
N VAL A 34 -6.89 10.33 6.92
CA VAL A 34 -6.95 9.95 5.51
C VAL A 34 -5.64 9.28 5.11
N TRP A 35 -5.73 8.07 4.58
CA TRP A 35 -4.56 7.28 4.19
C TRP A 35 -4.49 7.15 2.68
N TYR A 36 -3.53 7.85 2.07
CA TYR A 36 -3.23 7.71 0.65
C TYR A 36 -2.30 6.53 0.40
N ARG A 37 -2.73 5.60 -0.43
CA ARG A 37 -1.87 4.50 -0.90
C ARG A 37 -1.14 4.92 -2.16
N PHE A 38 0.19 4.92 -2.13
CA PHE A 38 1.02 5.13 -3.31
C PHE A 38 0.65 4.17 -4.44
N SER A 39 0.98 4.56 -5.66
CA SER A 39 0.62 3.78 -6.84
C SER A 39 1.24 2.38 -6.81
N GLU A 40 0.43 1.41 -7.23
CA GLU A 40 0.77 -0.02 -7.22
C GLU A 40 0.80 -0.61 -8.64
N LEU A 41 1.05 0.23 -9.62
CA LEU A 41 1.06 -0.17 -11.02
C LEU A 41 2.16 -1.20 -11.30
N THR A 42 1.81 -2.21 -12.11
CA THR A 42 2.79 -3.02 -12.82
C THR A 42 3.32 -2.25 -14.03
N ASN A 43 4.44 -2.69 -14.62
CA ASN A 43 4.93 -2.07 -15.86
C ASN A 43 3.90 -2.15 -16.99
N ALA A 44 3.22 -3.28 -17.16
CA ALA A 44 2.19 -3.44 -18.18
C ALA A 44 1.03 -2.45 -18.00
N GLU A 45 0.58 -2.24 -16.76
CA GLU A 45 -0.45 -1.25 -16.45
C GLU A 45 0.04 0.18 -16.68
N ALA A 46 1.26 0.50 -16.26
CA ALA A 46 1.85 1.80 -16.52
C ALA A 46 1.98 2.09 -18.02
N ASN A 47 2.42 1.11 -18.81
CA ASN A 47 2.56 1.24 -20.28
C ASN A 47 1.21 1.53 -20.97
N SER A 48 0.09 1.18 -20.36
CA SER A 48 -1.24 1.49 -20.88
C SER A 48 -1.70 2.93 -20.61
N LEU A 49 -0.99 3.68 -19.78
CA LEU A 49 -1.38 5.04 -19.40
C LEU A 49 -0.78 6.09 -20.34
N ASP A 50 -1.56 7.10 -20.67
CA ASP A 50 -1.08 8.26 -21.43
C ASP A 50 0.05 8.98 -20.68
N GLY A 51 1.09 9.36 -21.40
CA GLY A 51 2.27 10.06 -20.86
C GLY A 51 3.30 9.16 -20.17
N THR A 52 3.14 7.85 -20.24
CA THR A 52 4.14 6.91 -19.73
C THR A 52 5.30 6.74 -20.72
N LYS A 53 6.53 6.66 -20.18
CA LYS A 53 7.67 6.11 -20.93
C LYS A 53 7.48 4.61 -21.02
N GLU A 54 7.80 4.02 -22.18
CA GLU A 54 7.70 2.57 -22.34
C GLU A 54 8.64 1.84 -21.39
N TYR A 55 8.08 0.94 -20.59
CA TYR A 55 8.80 0.03 -19.70
C TYR A 55 8.77 -1.38 -20.29
N PHE A 56 9.77 -2.21 -19.99
CA PHE A 56 9.76 -3.58 -20.45
C PHE A 56 8.59 -4.38 -19.84
N ASP A 57 7.96 -5.23 -20.63
CA ASP A 57 6.90 -6.10 -20.19
C ASP A 57 7.45 -7.28 -19.40
N GLU A 58 6.86 -7.52 -18.24
CA GLU A 58 7.13 -8.70 -17.43
C GLU A 58 6.17 -9.82 -17.79
N ARG A 59 6.70 -11.05 -17.90
CA ARG A 59 5.89 -12.22 -18.26
C ARG A 59 4.75 -12.50 -17.27
N HIS A 60 4.93 -12.08 -16.03
CA HIS A 60 3.98 -12.30 -14.94
C HIS A 60 3.72 -10.99 -14.19
N PRO A 61 2.55 -10.37 -14.36
CA PRO A 61 2.25 -9.05 -13.78
C PRO A 61 2.20 -9.06 -12.24
N LEU A 62 2.05 -10.23 -11.59
CA LEU A 62 2.09 -10.32 -10.13
C LEU A 62 3.49 -10.32 -9.54
N PHE A 63 4.53 -10.52 -10.36
CA PHE A 63 5.93 -10.56 -9.94
C PHE A 63 6.69 -9.35 -10.51
N GLY A 64 7.86 -9.06 -9.95
CA GLY A 64 8.75 -8.04 -10.50
C GLY A 64 8.47 -6.61 -10.07
N TYR A 65 8.38 -5.68 -11.04
CA TYR A 65 8.22 -4.25 -10.80
C TYR A 65 6.77 -3.87 -10.51
N ARG A 66 6.44 -3.84 -9.22
CA ARG A 66 5.13 -3.47 -8.71
C ARG A 66 5.28 -2.81 -7.34
N GLY A 67 4.38 -1.90 -6.98
CA GLY A 67 4.36 -1.20 -5.70
C GLY A 67 5.69 -0.51 -5.39
N ILE A 68 6.16 -0.63 -4.14
CA ILE A 68 7.38 0.06 -3.68
C ILE A 68 8.61 -0.21 -4.55
N ARG A 69 8.76 -1.43 -5.07
CA ARG A 69 9.90 -1.79 -5.96
C ARG A 69 9.88 -0.97 -7.24
N ARG A 70 8.68 -0.78 -7.82
CA ARG A 70 8.52 0.05 -9.01
C ARG A 70 8.71 1.53 -8.70
N LEU A 71 8.15 2.02 -7.58
CA LEU A 71 8.35 3.40 -7.14
C LEU A 71 9.85 3.74 -7.05
N LEU A 72 10.64 2.89 -6.40
CA LEU A 72 12.09 3.09 -6.27
C LEU A 72 12.84 2.97 -7.61
N ALA A 73 12.35 2.15 -8.55
CA ALA A 73 12.95 1.99 -9.87
C ALA A 73 12.54 3.09 -10.88
N CYS A 74 11.45 3.81 -10.60
CA CYS A 74 10.91 4.90 -11.44
C CYS A 74 10.93 6.23 -10.66
N PRO A 75 12.10 6.80 -10.38
CA PRO A 75 12.25 7.96 -9.49
C PRO A 75 11.45 9.18 -9.94
N ASP A 76 11.33 9.42 -11.26
CA ASP A 76 10.56 10.56 -11.78
C ASP A 76 9.08 10.47 -11.40
N GLU A 77 8.47 9.26 -11.52
CA GLU A 77 7.08 9.05 -11.14
C GLU A 77 6.90 9.11 -9.63
N PHE A 78 7.81 8.49 -8.87
CA PHE A 78 7.78 8.53 -7.42
C PHE A 78 7.92 9.96 -6.88
N GLN A 79 8.81 10.75 -7.47
CA GLN A 79 8.98 12.16 -7.14
C GLN A 79 7.71 12.96 -7.43
N ALA A 80 7.11 12.79 -8.61
CA ALA A 80 5.90 13.50 -9.00
C ALA A 80 4.74 13.18 -8.03
N GLU A 81 4.54 11.91 -7.68
CA GLU A 81 3.52 11.48 -6.75
C GLU A 81 3.79 12.00 -5.33
N THR A 82 5.05 11.95 -4.88
CA THR A 82 5.48 12.49 -3.57
C THR A 82 5.24 13.99 -3.47
N ASN A 83 5.55 14.76 -4.53
CA ASN A 83 5.31 16.21 -4.55
C ASN A 83 3.81 16.52 -4.36
N VAL A 84 2.94 15.86 -5.12
CA VAL A 84 1.48 16.05 -5.00
C VAL A 84 0.99 15.77 -3.57
N VAL A 85 1.41 14.65 -3.01
CA VAL A 85 1.02 14.24 -1.64
C VAL A 85 1.54 15.24 -0.60
N THR A 86 2.78 15.71 -0.76
CA THR A 86 3.38 16.69 0.17
C THR A 86 2.70 18.06 0.09
N GLU A 87 2.37 18.52 -1.12
CA GLU A 87 1.62 19.78 -1.29
C GLU A 87 0.25 19.73 -0.60
N VAL A 88 -0.48 18.61 -0.74
CA VAL A 88 -1.77 18.43 -0.04
C VAL A 88 -1.57 18.37 1.47
N PHE A 89 -0.54 17.66 1.94
CA PHE A 89 -0.24 17.53 3.37
C PHE A 89 0.04 18.89 4.03
N GLN A 90 0.63 19.86 3.32
CA GLN A 90 0.90 21.19 3.88
C GLN A 90 -0.37 21.93 4.35
N THR A 91 -1.52 21.61 3.75
CA THR A 91 -2.83 22.19 4.09
C THR A 91 -3.75 21.23 4.82
N ASN A 92 -3.46 19.92 4.80
CA ASN A 92 -4.30 18.86 5.35
C ASN A 92 -3.47 17.91 6.23
N LEU A 93 -3.27 18.27 7.49
CA LEU A 93 -2.42 17.50 8.42
C LEU A 93 -2.98 16.11 8.79
N ASN A 94 -4.22 15.81 8.43
CA ASN A 94 -4.85 14.51 8.59
C ASN A 94 -4.47 13.52 7.47
N LEU A 95 -3.72 13.96 6.44
CA LEU A 95 -3.22 13.08 5.39
C LEU A 95 -2.04 12.24 5.87
N SER A 96 -2.13 10.96 5.65
CA SER A 96 -1.11 9.94 5.91
C SER A 96 -0.86 9.12 4.65
N VAL A 97 0.24 8.40 4.57
CA VAL A 97 0.58 7.61 3.37
C VAL A 97 0.86 6.15 3.67
N ILE A 98 0.59 5.27 2.69
CA ILE A 98 0.85 3.84 2.77
C ILE A 98 1.65 3.39 1.55
N PHE A 99 2.76 2.69 1.78
CA PHE A 99 3.52 2.03 0.73
C PHE A 99 2.99 0.62 0.49
N PRO A 100 2.51 0.31 -0.73
CA PRO A 100 2.04 -1.02 -1.10
C PRO A 100 3.20 -1.94 -1.51
N PHE A 101 2.97 -3.23 -1.42
CA PHE A 101 3.79 -4.30 -1.99
C PHE A 101 5.25 -4.27 -1.52
N VAL A 102 5.45 -3.99 -0.24
CA VAL A 102 6.76 -3.92 0.40
C VAL A 102 7.37 -5.32 0.53
N ASN A 103 8.64 -5.47 0.14
CA ASN A 103 9.35 -6.76 0.26
C ASN A 103 10.09 -6.89 1.61
N ASP A 104 10.72 -5.81 2.06
CA ASP A 104 11.60 -5.81 3.23
C ASP A 104 11.74 -4.41 3.83
N ALA A 105 12.37 -4.34 4.99
CA ALA A 105 12.60 -3.09 5.71
C ALA A 105 13.54 -2.14 4.98
N GLU A 106 14.46 -2.64 4.15
CA GLU A 106 15.42 -1.78 3.45
C GLU A 106 14.74 -0.97 2.35
N GLN A 107 13.88 -1.62 1.54
CA GLN A 107 13.08 -0.90 0.55
C GLN A 107 12.16 0.14 1.20
N LEU A 108 11.53 -0.23 2.32
CA LEU A 108 10.66 0.70 3.05
C LEU A 108 11.43 1.91 3.58
N LYS A 109 12.62 1.72 4.15
CA LYS A 109 13.49 2.81 4.61
C LYS A 109 13.92 3.73 3.47
N GLN A 110 14.27 3.17 2.31
CA GLN A 110 14.63 3.95 1.13
C GLN A 110 13.44 4.83 0.69
N ALA A 111 12.24 4.28 0.59
CA ALA A 111 11.05 5.03 0.21
C ALA A 111 10.68 6.11 1.24
N ILE A 112 10.76 5.81 2.54
CA ILE A 112 10.55 6.81 3.61
C ILE A 112 11.60 7.92 3.51
N THR A 113 12.86 7.59 3.21
CA THR A 113 13.93 8.58 3.06
C THR A 113 13.63 9.54 1.92
N VAL A 114 13.21 9.03 0.76
CA VAL A 114 12.78 9.89 -0.36
C VAL A 114 11.62 10.78 0.06
N LEU A 115 10.58 10.22 0.68
CA LEU A 115 9.41 10.99 1.14
C LEU A 115 9.80 12.13 2.09
N ARG A 116 10.73 11.89 3.02
CA ARG A 116 11.22 12.91 3.97
C ARG A 116 12.07 14.00 3.30
N GLN A 117 12.77 13.69 2.21
CA GLN A 117 13.51 14.69 1.41
C GLN A 117 12.58 15.73 0.75
N TYR A 118 11.30 15.43 0.59
CA TYR A 118 10.25 16.30 0.08
C TYR A 118 9.41 16.96 1.20
N ASP A 119 9.92 16.98 2.44
CA ASP A 119 9.29 17.62 3.60
C ASP A 119 7.93 17.03 4.02
N PHE A 120 7.57 15.83 3.56
CA PHE A 120 6.42 15.12 4.10
C PHE A 120 6.72 14.62 5.51
N THR A 121 6.05 15.19 6.51
CA THR A 121 6.25 14.81 7.94
C THR A 121 5.08 14.02 8.54
N GLY A 122 4.06 13.72 7.73
CA GLY A 122 2.88 12.94 8.13
C GLY A 122 3.22 11.48 8.48
N LYS A 123 2.20 10.76 8.94
CA LYS A 123 2.33 9.34 9.28
C LYS A 123 2.59 8.50 8.02
N VAL A 124 3.35 7.43 8.21
CA VAL A 124 3.66 6.45 7.16
C VAL A 124 3.20 5.08 7.61
N GLY A 125 2.53 4.37 6.73
CA GLY A 125 2.16 2.97 6.89
C GLY A 125 2.74 2.11 5.78
N THR A 126 2.54 0.81 5.89
CA THR A 126 2.95 -0.17 4.88
C THR A 126 1.90 -1.25 4.69
N MET A 127 1.87 -1.84 3.50
CA MET A 127 1.10 -3.04 3.28
C MET A 127 2.00 -4.29 3.37
N ILE A 128 1.51 -5.30 4.07
CA ILE A 128 2.12 -6.63 4.11
C ILE A 128 1.31 -7.52 3.16
N GLU A 129 1.87 -7.74 1.98
CA GLU A 129 1.25 -8.45 0.86
C GLU A 129 2.12 -9.61 0.34
N LEU A 130 3.37 -9.67 0.83
CA LEU A 130 4.37 -10.65 0.42
C LEU A 130 4.86 -11.47 1.60
N PRO A 131 5.13 -12.77 1.42
CA PRO A 131 5.76 -13.61 2.44
C PRO A 131 7.11 -13.05 2.91
N SER A 132 7.88 -12.41 2.03
CA SER A 132 9.16 -11.79 2.39
C SER A 132 8.98 -10.69 3.46
N ALA A 133 7.95 -9.84 3.32
CA ALA A 133 7.64 -8.80 4.31
C ALA A 133 7.18 -9.41 5.65
N TYR A 134 6.44 -10.53 5.62
CA TYR A 134 6.07 -11.26 6.83
C TYR A 134 7.33 -11.76 7.58
N PHE A 135 8.29 -12.35 6.87
CA PHE A 135 9.54 -12.83 7.48
C PHE A 135 10.46 -11.70 7.97
N ASP A 136 10.40 -10.52 7.35
CA ASP A 136 11.19 -9.34 7.75
C ASP A 136 10.41 -8.36 8.66
N LEU A 137 9.26 -8.80 9.19
CA LEU A 137 8.32 -7.95 9.91
C LEU A 137 8.95 -7.20 11.09
N ASP A 138 9.79 -7.86 11.87
CA ASP A 138 10.43 -7.24 13.03
C ASP A 138 11.26 -6.02 12.62
N ARG A 139 12.00 -6.11 11.51
CA ARG A 139 12.77 -4.98 10.96
C ARG A 139 11.90 -3.93 10.32
N ILE A 140 10.79 -4.32 9.68
CA ILE A 140 9.79 -3.41 9.12
C ILE A 140 9.17 -2.56 10.25
N LEU A 141 8.81 -3.16 11.37
CA LEU A 141 8.25 -2.44 12.53
C LEU A 141 9.22 -1.42 13.15
N GLU A 142 10.52 -1.54 12.89
CA GLU A 142 11.55 -0.61 13.36
C GLU A 142 11.83 0.55 12.38
N THR A 143 11.13 0.62 11.26
CA THR A 143 11.32 1.70 10.27
C THR A 143 10.65 3.02 10.63
N GLY A 144 9.90 3.07 11.72
CA GLY A 144 9.18 4.27 12.16
C GLY A 144 7.79 4.43 11.53
N ILE A 145 7.20 3.34 11.04
CA ILE A 145 5.82 3.33 10.57
C ILE A 145 4.81 3.38 11.73
N SER A 146 3.61 3.86 11.45
CA SER A 146 2.50 3.95 12.41
C SER A 146 1.34 3.02 12.09
N LYS A 147 1.27 2.44 10.89
CA LYS A 147 0.18 1.52 10.51
C LYS A 147 0.69 0.40 9.60
N ILE A 148 0.16 -0.80 9.83
CA ILE A 148 0.26 -1.95 8.93
C ILE A 148 -1.13 -2.28 8.40
N ILE A 149 -1.21 -2.51 7.10
CA ILE A 149 -2.39 -3.10 6.46
C ILE A 149 -1.98 -4.40 5.79
N VAL A 150 -2.58 -5.51 6.17
CA VAL A 150 -2.34 -6.79 5.50
C VAL A 150 -3.24 -6.88 4.27
N GLY A 151 -2.63 -6.94 3.07
CA GLY A 151 -3.36 -7.15 1.81
C GLY A 151 -3.67 -8.62 1.60
N MET A 152 -4.86 -9.05 2.06
CA MET A 152 -5.24 -10.45 2.13
C MET A 152 -5.24 -11.17 0.79
N ASN A 153 -5.65 -10.48 -0.28
CA ASN A 153 -5.73 -11.09 -1.61
C ASN A 153 -4.35 -11.53 -2.11
N ASP A 154 -3.37 -10.62 -2.05
CA ASP A 154 -2.05 -10.90 -2.58
C ASP A 154 -1.25 -11.78 -1.62
N LEU A 155 -1.29 -11.53 -0.31
CA LEU A 155 -0.59 -12.37 0.67
C LEU A 155 -1.06 -13.82 0.56
N THR A 156 -2.37 -14.07 0.51
CA THR A 156 -2.92 -15.44 0.36
C THR A 156 -2.48 -16.06 -0.96
N SER A 157 -2.53 -15.29 -2.06
CA SER A 157 -2.07 -15.77 -3.37
C SER A 157 -0.61 -16.24 -3.34
N PHE A 158 0.27 -15.47 -2.70
CA PHE A 158 1.70 -15.79 -2.63
C PHE A 158 2.01 -16.90 -1.62
N VAL A 159 1.32 -16.96 -0.50
CA VAL A 159 1.50 -18.02 0.51
C VAL A 159 1.11 -19.38 -0.04
N PHE A 160 0.00 -19.46 -0.79
CA PHE A 160 -0.50 -20.71 -1.36
C PHE A 160 -0.12 -20.94 -2.83
N ALA A 161 0.65 -20.01 -3.44
CA ALA A 161 1.01 -20.04 -4.86
C ALA A 161 -0.23 -20.22 -5.76
N THR A 162 -1.30 -19.46 -5.52
CA THR A 162 -2.60 -19.62 -6.18
C THR A 162 -3.16 -18.29 -6.69
N VAL A 163 -4.05 -18.34 -7.66
CA VAL A 163 -4.78 -17.16 -8.13
C VAL A 163 -6.02 -16.90 -7.27
N ARG A 164 -6.46 -15.64 -7.17
CA ARG A 164 -7.54 -15.19 -6.28
C ARG A 164 -8.86 -15.95 -6.42
N ASN A 165 -9.20 -16.44 -7.63
CA ASN A 165 -10.45 -17.17 -7.89
C ASN A 165 -10.30 -18.70 -7.78
N SER A 166 -9.19 -19.18 -7.25
CA SER A 166 -8.95 -20.60 -7.05
C SER A 166 -9.62 -21.10 -5.76
N GLN A 167 -10.08 -22.35 -5.78
CA GLN A 167 -10.53 -23.05 -4.55
C GLN A 167 -9.42 -23.19 -3.50
N TRP A 168 -8.16 -23.03 -3.89
CA TRP A 168 -6.99 -23.09 -3.00
C TRP A 168 -6.65 -21.73 -2.36
N HIS A 169 -7.34 -20.66 -2.76
CA HIS A 169 -7.17 -19.32 -2.21
C HIS A 169 -8.02 -19.17 -0.94
N ASP A 170 -7.51 -19.66 0.18
CA ASP A 170 -8.23 -19.72 1.46
C ASP A 170 -7.63 -18.74 2.48
N MET A 171 -8.25 -17.54 2.59
CA MET A 171 -7.89 -16.51 3.57
C MET A 171 -8.20 -16.95 5.02
N GLU A 172 -9.11 -17.92 5.20
CA GLU A 172 -9.54 -18.40 6.51
C GLU A 172 -8.80 -19.66 6.97
N SER A 173 -7.81 -20.10 6.19
CA SER A 173 -6.98 -21.23 6.56
C SER A 173 -6.26 -21.00 7.89
N PRO A 174 -5.99 -22.06 8.67
CA PRO A 174 -5.23 -21.95 9.92
C PRO A 174 -3.90 -21.22 9.75
N ILE A 175 -3.22 -21.43 8.61
CA ILE A 175 -1.94 -20.79 8.29
C ILE A 175 -2.11 -19.27 8.23
N MET A 176 -3.10 -18.77 7.47
CA MET A 176 -3.33 -17.34 7.33
C MET A 176 -3.76 -16.70 8.65
N LEU A 177 -4.64 -17.37 9.39
CA LEU A 177 -5.10 -16.86 10.69
C LEU A 177 -3.96 -16.81 11.72
N ASP A 178 -3.05 -17.77 11.71
CA ASP A 178 -1.88 -17.76 12.59
C ASP A 178 -0.88 -16.66 12.19
N MET A 179 -0.66 -16.45 10.89
CA MET A 179 0.14 -15.32 10.40
C MET A 179 -0.44 -13.98 10.85
N LEU A 180 -1.77 -13.80 10.74
CA LEU A 180 -2.44 -12.57 11.16
C LEU A 180 -2.28 -12.33 12.67
N ARG A 181 -2.48 -13.35 13.51
CA ARG A 181 -2.26 -13.23 14.96
C ARG A 181 -0.85 -12.81 15.30
N GLN A 182 0.15 -13.47 14.70
CA GLN A 182 1.56 -13.13 14.94
C GLN A 182 1.89 -11.69 14.52
N MET A 183 1.39 -11.23 13.36
CA MET A 183 1.59 -9.86 12.90
C MET A 183 0.91 -8.86 13.82
N GLN A 184 -0.34 -9.12 14.24
CA GLN A 184 -1.10 -8.26 15.16
C GLN A 184 -0.39 -8.14 16.51
N ASP A 185 0.08 -9.25 17.09
CA ASP A 185 0.75 -9.24 18.39
C ASP A 185 2.06 -8.43 18.33
N LYS A 186 2.84 -8.58 17.27
CA LYS A 186 4.06 -7.80 17.06
C LYS A 186 3.76 -6.31 16.85
N ALA A 187 2.76 -5.96 16.07
CA ALA A 187 2.32 -4.57 15.85
C ALA A 187 1.84 -3.94 17.17
N ARG A 188 1.05 -4.67 17.94
CA ARG A 188 0.56 -4.23 19.27
C ARG A 188 1.71 -3.94 20.25
N MET A 189 2.73 -4.79 20.31
CA MET A 189 3.91 -4.56 21.16
C MET A 189 4.65 -3.29 20.79
N LYS A 190 4.64 -2.90 19.52
CA LYS A 190 5.27 -1.67 19.02
C LYS A 190 4.32 -0.46 18.97
N LYS A 191 3.05 -0.63 19.39
CA LYS A 191 1.99 0.39 19.31
C LYS A 191 1.76 0.90 17.89
N ILE A 192 1.79 0.00 16.92
CA ILE A 192 1.53 0.25 15.51
C ILE A 192 0.12 -0.24 15.20
N ASP A 193 -0.68 0.59 14.53
CA ASP A 193 -2.04 0.24 14.12
C ASP A 193 -2.02 -0.91 13.12
N PHE A 194 -3.01 -1.81 13.25
CA PHE A 194 -3.08 -3.03 12.46
C PHE A 194 -4.46 -3.22 11.87
N ALA A 195 -4.52 -3.39 10.55
CA ALA A 195 -5.75 -3.64 9.81
C ALA A 195 -5.53 -4.70 8.71
N VAL A 196 -6.63 -5.24 8.19
CA VAL A 196 -6.64 -6.10 7.00
C VAL A 196 -7.46 -5.44 5.89
N ALA A 197 -7.06 -5.65 4.63
CA ALA A 197 -7.76 -5.15 3.46
C ALA A 197 -7.87 -6.22 2.37
N GLY A 198 -8.90 -6.12 1.52
CA GLY A 198 -9.12 -7.04 0.39
C GLY A 198 -10.59 -7.25 0.08
N TYR A 199 -10.88 -8.22 -0.78
CA TYR A 199 -12.24 -8.69 -1.02
C TYR A 199 -12.67 -9.63 0.12
N LEU A 200 -13.08 -9.03 1.25
CA LEU A 200 -13.39 -9.74 2.48
C LEU A 200 -14.86 -10.19 2.48
N ASN A 201 -15.08 -11.49 2.67
CA ASN A 201 -16.44 -12.00 2.85
C ASN A 201 -16.92 -11.82 4.31
N THR A 202 -18.23 -11.97 4.51
CA THR A 202 -18.86 -11.76 5.83
C THR A 202 -18.28 -12.67 6.92
N SER A 203 -17.97 -13.95 6.58
CA SER A 203 -17.38 -14.90 7.53
C SER A 203 -16.01 -14.41 8.01
N PHE A 204 -15.16 -14.00 7.09
CA PHE A 204 -13.83 -13.46 7.41
C PHE A 204 -13.91 -12.19 8.26
N ILE A 205 -14.80 -11.24 7.91
CA ILE A 205 -15.00 -10.02 8.68
C ILE A 205 -15.43 -10.33 10.12
N GLN A 206 -16.36 -11.28 10.31
CA GLN A 206 -16.77 -11.71 11.66
C GLN A 206 -15.61 -12.28 12.48
N LYS A 207 -14.73 -13.09 11.85
CA LYS A 207 -13.52 -13.61 12.51
C LYS A 207 -12.54 -12.50 12.88
N MET A 208 -12.32 -11.55 11.97
CA MET A 208 -11.43 -10.41 12.25
C MET A 208 -11.97 -9.56 13.42
N ASN A 209 -13.26 -9.30 13.44
CA ASN A 209 -13.90 -8.58 14.56
C ASN A 209 -13.73 -9.34 15.90
N GLN A 210 -13.85 -10.67 15.91
CA GLN A 210 -13.61 -11.49 17.11
C GLN A 210 -12.14 -11.44 17.56
N MET A 211 -11.21 -11.26 16.63
CA MET A 211 -9.78 -11.06 16.91
C MET A 211 -9.43 -9.61 17.27
N GLY A 212 -10.37 -8.68 17.20
CA GLY A 212 -10.12 -7.24 17.38
C GLY A 212 -9.26 -6.64 16.28
N ILE A 213 -9.42 -7.12 15.04
CA ILE A 213 -8.70 -6.63 13.84
C ILE A 213 -9.64 -5.77 13.01
N GLU A 214 -9.19 -4.55 12.68
CA GLU A 214 -9.89 -3.64 11.77
C GLU A 214 -9.93 -4.21 10.34
N CYS A 215 -11.10 -4.11 9.68
CA CYS A 215 -11.27 -4.49 8.28
C CYS A 215 -11.50 -3.25 7.43
N ILE A 216 -10.67 -3.06 6.41
CA ILE A 216 -10.83 -2.02 5.40
C ILE A 216 -11.54 -2.65 4.20
N LEU A 217 -12.73 -2.14 3.93
CA LEU A 217 -13.58 -2.62 2.84
C LEU A 217 -13.38 -1.79 1.58
N HIS A 218 -13.51 -2.45 0.41
CA HIS A 218 -13.48 -1.80 -0.91
C HIS A 218 -14.90 -1.51 -1.39
#